data_834c43e3f81d5a5fdf4c05edf3766ea5
#
_entry.id   834c43e3f81d5a5fdf4c05edf3766ea5
#
_cell.length_a   1.000
_cell.length_b   1.000
_cell.length_c   1.000
_cell.angle_alpha   90.00
_cell.angle_beta   90.00
_cell.angle_gamma   90.00
#
_symmetry.space_group_name_H-M   'P 1'
#
loop_
_entity.id
_entity.type
_entity.pdbx_description
1 polymer ?
#
loop_
_entity_poly.entity_id
_entity_poly.type
_entity_poly.pdbx_seq_one_letter_code
_entity_poly.pdbx_strand_id
1 'polypeptide(L)'
;YNLGFYKEKQDSVDTDSVKITQVFVPVTSFIHTLQVDLNNRKYISYDDAQNQKYFEHNYLGTDSIDKTKRTSIKNTIGIALQEGFNKWAKAGLTAFLSYEYRNFALTDTTNIPGQRIINNYKESSLSIGGELSKKQGKLLHYNILGELAIAGEDAGQFSVEGRGDLNLRLFGDTVRLDVNAFIKNQNPVFYFRHFQSKHYWWDNNDLSKIMRTRLEGKLSLNRWGTQLRAGVENIKNYTYLANASIPVKDSEGNVTGFKNNAAVRQYSGNIQIFTAMLQQKLKVGIFHLDGEVAYQKSSEQDILPLPELSAYGNLYMKFGLAKKVLQIEMGADVRYFSKYYAPDYSPVIGQFYNQNPDDKIEIGAFPIVNVYANLHLKRTRFFIMMYHVNARSEER
;
A
#
# COMPACT_ATOMS: atom_id res chain seq x y z
N TYR A 1 -21.58 -15.71 -15.40
CA TYR A 1 -22.90 -16.16 -15.87
C TYR A 1 -23.94 -15.90 -14.80
N ASN A 2 -25.07 -15.26 -15.15
CA ASN A 2 -26.14 -14.89 -14.23
C ASN A 2 -27.38 -15.75 -14.47
N LEU A 3 -27.94 -16.28 -13.38
CA LEU A 3 -29.25 -16.90 -13.33
C LEU A 3 -30.24 -15.95 -12.66
N GLY A 4 -31.43 -15.82 -13.21
CA GLY A 4 -32.45 -14.91 -12.68
C GLY A 4 -33.79 -15.10 -13.35
N PHE A 5 -34.68 -14.15 -13.14
CA PHE A 5 -36.03 -14.14 -13.75
C PHE A 5 -36.34 -12.77 -14.34
N TYR A 6 -37.30 -12.75 -15.22
CA TYR A 6 -37.81 -11.50 -15.79
C TYR A 6 -38.95 -10.96 -14.94
N LYS A 7 -38.86 -9.66 -14.60
CA LYS A 7 -39.89 -8.93 -13.88
C LYS A 7 -40.45 -7.83 -14.77
N GLU A 8 -41.76 -7.70 -14.80
CA GLU A 8 -42.41 -6.60 -15.49
C GLU A 8 -42.23 -5.30 -14.71
N LYS A 9 -41.74 -4.27 -15.37
CA LYS A 9 -41.63 -2.91 -14.88
C LYS A 9 -42.57 -2.03 -15.68
N GLN A 10 -43.50 -1.40 -14.98
CA GLN A 10 -44.39 -0.40 -15.55
C GLN A 10 -43.71 0.96 -15.48
N ASP A 11 -43.37 1.53 -16.62
CA ASP A 11 -42.89 2.91 -16.70
C ASP A 11 -44.06 3.77 -17.25
N SER A 12 -44.51 4.73 -16.43
CA SER A 12 -45.51 5.74 -16.88
C SER A 12 -44.80 6.78 -17.73
N VAL A 13 -45.11 6.81 -19.03
CA VAL A 13 -44.49 7.75 -19.99
C VAL A 13 -45.38 8.93 -20.32
N ASP A 14 -46.68 8.85 -20.09
CA ASP A 14 -47.67 9.97 -20.12
C ASP A 14 -49.03 9.45 -19.64
N THR A 15 -50.01 10.36 -19.48
CA THR A 15 -51.30 10.15 -18.80
C THR A 15 -52.18 9.01 -19.41
N ASP A 16 -51.83 8.45 -20.58
CA ASP A 16 -52.64 7.45 -21.25
C ASP A 16 -51.92 6.20 -21.80
N SER A 17 -50.62 6.01 -21.57
CA SER A 17 -49.93 4.80 -22.03
C SER A 17 -48.96 4.24 -20.98
N VAL A 18 -49.23 3.03 -20.52
CA VAL A 18 -48.35 2.23 -19.66
C VAL A 18 -47.47 1.36 -20.55
N LYS A 19 -46.16 1.66 -20.57
CA LYS A 19 -45.19 0.80 -21.24
C LYS A 19 -44.69 -0.26 -20.27
N ILE A 20 -45.03 -1.51 -20.55
CA ILE A 20 -44.54 -2.66 -19.76
C ILE A 20 -43.20 -3.07 -20.38
N THR A 21 -42.12 -2.96 -19.61
CA THR A 21 -40.79 -3.45 -19.98
C THR A 21 -40.42 -4.65 -19.10
N GLN A 22 -39.94 -5.72 -19.71
CA GLN A 22 -39.40 -6.86 -18.96
C GLN A 22 -37.92 -6.57 -18.57
N VAL A 23 -37.66 -6.52 -17.30
CA VAL A 23 -36.30 -6.31 -16.75
C VAL A 23 -35.81 -7.63 -16.14
N PHE A 24 -34.65 -8.09 -16.60
CA PHE A 24 -34.00 -9.26 -16.01
C PHE A 24 -33.49 -8.95 -14.61
N VAL A 25 -33.90 -9.73 -13.64
CA VAL A 25 -33.44 -9.64 -12.23
C VAL A 25 -32.53 -10.82 -11.94
N PRO A 26 -31.21 -10.58 -11.82
CA PRO A 26 -30.29 -11.66 -11.47
C PRO A 26 -30.47 -12.07 -9.99
N VAL A 27 -30.48 -13.37 -9.74
CA VAL A 27 -30.56 -13.97 -8.40
C VAL A 27 -29.22 -14.56 -8.00
N THR A 28 -28.62 -15.30 -8.93
CA THR A 28 -27.36 -16.01 -8.69
C THR A 28 -26.40 -15.72 -9.83
N SER A 29 -25.13 -15.50 -9.50
CA SER A 29 -24.07 -15.32 -10.47
C SER A 29 -22.97 -16.35 -10.23
N PHE A 30 -22.51 -16.99 -11.31
CA PHE A 30 -21.28 -17.79 -11.28
C PHE A 30 -20.12 -16.91 -11.76
N ILE A 31 -19.06 -16.89 -10.98
CA ILE A 31 -17.90 -16.02 -11.19
C ILE A 31 -16.68 -16.91 -11.37
N HIS A 32 -15.89 -16.63 -12.40
CA HIS A 32 -14.55 -17.18 -12.55
C HIS A 32 -13.59 -16.04 -12.81
N THR A 33 -12.50 -16.01 -12.05
CA THR A 33 -11.44 -15.02 -12.22
C THR A 33 -10.11 -15.74 -12.37
N LEU A 34 -9.39 -15.43 -13.44
CA LEU A 34 -8.01 -15.83 -13.68
C LEU A 34 -7.13 -14.59 -13.52
N GLN A 35 -6.17 -14.66 -12.59
CA GLN A 35 -5.17 -13.62 -12.42
C GLN A 35 -3.79 -14.21 -12.70
N VAL A 36 -3.00 -13.50 -13.51
CA VAL A 36 -1.62 -13.86 -13.83
C VAL A 36 -0.73 -12.67 -13.52
N ASP A 37 0.23 -12.86 -12.60
CA ASP A 37 1.20 -11.84 -12.21
C ASP A 37 2.60 -12.29 -12.60
N LEU A 38 3.28 -11.44 -13.38
CA LEU A 38 4.66 -11.64 -13.80
C LEU A 38 5.52 -10.50 -13.29
N ASN A 39 6.43 -10.81 -12.40
CA ASN A 39 7.35 -9.82 -11.82
C ASN A 39 8.79 -10.21 -12.13
N ASN A 40 9.61 -9.23 -12.46
CA ASN A 40 11.01 -9.41 -12.76
C ASN A 40 11.80 -8.27 -12.11
N ARG A 41 12.81 -8.63 -11.34
CA ARG A 41 13.78 -7.70 -10.77
C ARG A 41 15.14 -7.98 -11.41
N LYS A 42 15.86 -6.91 -11.72
CA LYS A 42 17.24 -6.97 -12.22
C LYS A 42 18.07 -5.95 -11.46
N TYR A 43 19.13 -6.40 -10.82
CA TYR A 43 20.18 -5.56 -10.25
C TYR A 43 21.43 -5.70 -11.12
N ILE A 44 22.07 -4.56 -11.43
CA ILE A 44 23.25 -4.53 -12.28
C ILE A 44 24.34 -3.76 -11.54
N SER A 45 25.52 -4.37 -11.44
CA SER A 45 26.70 -3.75 -10.89
C SER A 45 27.93 -4.17 -11.68
N TYR A 46 28.61 -3.20 -12.27
CA TYR A 46 29.76 -3.44 -13.17
C TYR A 46 31.11 -3.30 -12.46
N ASP A 47 31.17 -2.65 -11.31
CA ASP A 47 32.41 -2.37 -10.60
C ASP A 47 32.65 -3.36 -9.45
N ASP A 48 33.32 -4.47 -9.77
CA ASP A 48 33.61 -5.50 -8.76
C ASP A 48 34.63 -5.03 -7.71
N ALA A 49 35.54 -4.12 -8.03
CA ALA A 49 36.53 -3.62 -7.08
C ALA A 49 35.88 -2.72 -6.02
N GLN A 50 34.94 -1.88 -6.39
CA GLN A 50 34.15 -1.09 -5.48
C GLN A 50 33.17 -1.97 -4.68
N ASN A 51 32.54 -2.95 -5.31
CA ASN A 51 31.64 -3.88 -4.66
C ASN A 51 32.32 -4.64 -3.53
N GLN A 52 33.57 -5.13 -3.73
CA GLN A 52 34.33 -5.82 -2.69
C GLN A 52 34.69 -4.94 -1.49
N LYS A 53 34.85 -3.64 -1.73
CA LYS A 53 35.09 -2.68 -0.64
C LYS A 53 33.81 -2.36 0.13
N TYR A 54 32.69 -2.23 -0.57
CA TYR A 54 31.43 -1.75 0.01
C TYR A 54 30.60 -2.87 0.64
N PHE A 55 30.49 -4.05 -0.04
CA PHE A 55 29.69 -5.16 0.46
C PHE A 55 30.52 -6.17 1.23
N GLU A 56 29.90 -6.81 2.21
CA GLU A 56 30.51 -7.91 2.95
C GLU A 56 30.72 -9.12 2.08
N HIS A 57 29.72 -9.46 1.26
CA HIS A 57 29.68 -10.66 0.46
C HIS A 57 29.51 -10.37 -1.04
N ASN A 58 30.04 -11.29 -1.85
CA ASN A 58 29.87 -11.33 -3.29
C ASN A 58 29.62 -12.77 -3.74
N TYR A 59 28.38 -13.22 -3.64
CA TYR A 59 28.00 -14.61 -3.89
C TYR A 59 28.02 -15.01 -5.38
N LEU A 60 27.84 -14.05 -6.30
CA LEU A 60 27.83 -14.31 -7.74
C LEU A 60 29.16 -13.98 -8.44
N GLY A 61 30.23 -13.70 -7.67
CA GLY A 61 31.55 -13.40 -8.19
C GLY A 61 31.56 -12.22 -9.17
N THR A 62 32.21 -12.39 -10.33
CA THR A 62 32.35 -11.39 -11.38
C THR A 62 31.07 -11.12 -12.18
N ASP A 63 29.98 -11.88 -11.89
CA ASP A 63 28.72 -11.67 -12.57
C ASP A 63 28.13 -10.30 -12.28
N SER A 64 27.94 -9.50 -13.32
CA SER A 64 27.42 -8.12 -13.20
C SER A 64 25.90 -8.04 -13.07
N ILE A 65 25.19 -9.14 -13.30
CA ILE A 65 23.73 -9.16 -13.38
C ILE A 65 23.13 -10.19 -12.43
N ASP A 66 22.30 -9.70 -11.51
CA ASP A 66 21.50 -10.46 -10.60
C ASP A 66 20.01 -10.33 -10.98
N LYS A 67 19.32 -11.47 -11.13
CA LYS A 67 17.91 -11.51 -11.54
C LYS A 67 17.07 -12.36 -10.63
N THR A 68 15.90 -11.83 -10.28
CA THR A 68 14.84 -12.61 -9.64
C THR A 68 13.56 -12.50 -10.47
N LYS A 69 12.83 -13.62 -10.60
CA LYS A 69 11.54 -13.65 -11.28
C LYS A 69 10.49 -14.26 -10.36
N ARG A 70 9.28 -13.71 -10.43
CA ARG A 70 8.10 -14.32 -9.81
C ARG A 70 7.01 -14.46 -10.87
N THR A 71 6.44 -15.65 -10.93
CA THR A 71 5.22 -15.95 -11.69
C THR A 71 4.17 -16.42 -10.70
N SER A 72 2.98 -15.83 -10.75
CA SER A 72 1.83 -16.27 -9.97
C SER A 72 0.63 -16.43 -10.88
N ILE A 73 -0.09 -17.55 -10.71
CA ILE A 73 -1.35 -17.85 -11.40
C ILE A 73 -2.38 -18.18 -10.34
N LYS A 74 -3.39 -17.33 -10.22
CA LYS A 74 -4.50 -17.49 -9.28
C LYS A 74 -5.81 -17.70 -10.04
N ASN A 75 -6.49 -18.81 -9.75
CA ASN A 75 -7.83 -19.12 -10.24
C ASN A 75 -8.81 -19.03 -9.08
N THR A 76 -9.88 -18.27 -9.26
CA THR A 76 -10.96 -18.15 -8.27
C THR A 76 -12.28 -18.47 -8.93
N ILE A 77 -13.03 -19.41 -8.37
CA ILE A 77 -14.41 -19.73 -8.74
C ILE A 77 -15.32 -19.38 -7.57
N GLY A 78 -16.45 -18.76 -7.89
CA GLY A 78 -17.39 -18.33 -6.86
C GLY A 78 -18.84 -18.37 -7.32
N ILE A 79 -19.71 -18.43 -6.33
CA ILE A 79 -21.16 -18.32 -6.49
C ILE A 79 -21.62 -17.15 -5.64
N ALA A 80 -22.32 -16.20 -6.27
CA ALA A 80 -22.86 -15.02 -5.61
C ALA A 80 -24.38 -15.00 -5.68
N LEU A 81 -25.01 -14.84 -4.54
CA LEU A 81 -26.43 -14.47 -4.41
C LEU A 81 -26.52 -12.94 -4.40
N GLN A 82 -27.33 -12.42 -5.33
CA GLN A 82 -27.43 -10.97 -5.50
C GLN A 82 -28.34 -10.32 -4.44
N GLU A 83 -27.96 -9.11 -4.02
CA GLU A 83 -28.78 -8.28 -3.14
C GLU A 83 -30.06 -7.83 -3.87
N GLY A 84 -31.19 -7.83 -3.17
CA GLY A 84 -32.42 -7.17 -3.62
C GLY A 84 -33.27 -7.96 -4.62
N PHE A 85 -32.91 -9.21 -4.95
CA PHE A 85 -33.75 -10.04 -5.81
C PHE A 85 -35.11 -10.39 -5.14
N ASN A 86 -35.16 -10.34 -3.80
CA ASN A 86 -36.37 -10.50 -3.02
C ASN A 86 -36.38 -9.52 -1.84
N LYS A 87 -37.56 -9.24 -1.25
CA LYS A 87 -37.73 -8.31 -0.11
C LYS A 87 -36.93 -8.71 1.14
N TRP A 88 -36.67 -10.00 1.33
CA TRP A 88 -35.87 -10.49 2.44
C TRP A 88 -34.37 -10.55 2.17
N ALA A 89 -33.92 -10.55 0.91
CA ALA A 89 -32.52 -10.57 0.50
C ALA A 89 -31.89 -9.17 0.60
N LYS A 90 -31.71 -8.67 1.82
CA LYS A 90 -31.19 -7.32 2.11
C LYS A 90 -29.68 -7.18 1.97
N ALA A 91 -28.98 -8.29 1.69
CA ALA A 91 -27.54 -8.34 1.44
C ALA A 91 -27.23 -9.39 0.36
N GLY A 92 -26.16 -9.15 -0.38
CA GLY A 92 -25.56 -10.13 -1.27
C GLY A 92 -24.60 -11.03 -0.51
N LEU A 93 -24.56 -12.31 -0.86
CA LEU A 93 -23.66 -13.30 -0.28
C LEU A 93 -22.87 -13.98 -1.40
N THR A 94 -21.55 -14.00 -1.29
CA THR A 94 -20.68 -14.73 -2.21
C THR A 94 -19.88 -15.78 -1.45
N ALA A 95 -19.79 -16.98 -2.00
CA ALA A 95 -18.84 -17.99 -1.55
C ALA A 95 -17.87 -18.30 -2.71
N PHE A 96 -16.58 -18.49 -2.40
CA PHE A 96 -15.58 -18.75 -3.42
C PHE A 96 -14.50 -19.74 -2.95
N LEU A 97 -13.90 -20.38 -3.94
CA LEU A 97 -12.71 -21.21 -3.80
C LEU A 97 -11.62 -20.63 -4.69
N SER A 98 -10.41 -20.52 -4.17
CA SER A 98 -9.26 -19.92 -4.84
C SER A 98 -8.07 -20.86 -4.78
N TYR A 99 -7.46 -21.11 -5.93
CA TYR A 99 -6.19 -21.83 -6.04
C TYR A 99 -5.13 -20.90 -6.63
N GLU A 100 -4.00 -20.78 -5.95
CA GLU A 100 -2.86 -20.00 -6.40
C GLU A 100 -1.63 -20.87 -6.52
N TYR A 101 -0.94 -20.79 -7.67
CA TYR A 101 0.37 -21.33 -7.89
C TYR A 101 1.38 -20.21 -8.08
N ARG A 102 2.49 -20.25 -7.35
CA ARG A 102 3.59 -19.28 -7.39
C ARG A 102 4.90 -19.99 -7.70
N ASN A 103 5.68 -19.41 -8.60
CA ASN A 103 7.05 -19.85 -8.87
C ASN A 103 8.00 -18.67 -8.71
N PHE A 104 9.02 -18.83 -7.88
CA PHE A 104 10.07 -17.85 -7.63
C PHE A 104 11.38 -18.40 -8.16
N ALA A 105 11.99 -17.71 -9.13
CA ALA A 105 13.27 -18.06 -9.70
C ALA A 105 14.34 -17.11 -9.16
N LEU A 106 15.30 -17.64 -8.43
CA LEU A 106 16.42 -16.92 -7.83
C LEU A 106 17.73 -17.39 -8.50
N THR A 107 18.66 -16.45 -8.71
CA THR A 107 20.00 -16.77 -9.19
C THR A 107 20.84 -17.26 -8.02
N ASP A 108 21.48 -18.39 -8.17
CA ASP A 108 22.38 -19.00 -7.18
C ASP A 108 23.76 -19.28 -7.78
N THR A 109 24.73 -19.57 -6.92
CA THR A 109 26.08 -19.92 -7.30
C THR A 109 26.23 -21.42 -7.50
N THR A 110 27.20 -21.80 -8.32
CA THR A 110 27.68 -23.19 -8.41
C THR A 110 29.09 -23.26 -7.89
N ASN A 111 29.55 -24.49 -7.58
CA ASN A 111 30.96 -24.77 -7.27
C ASN A 111 31.88 -24.61 -8.51
N ILE A 112 31.30 -24.31 -9.68
CA ILE A 112 32.03 -24.12 -10.94
C ILE A 112 32.10 -22.62 -11.24
N PRO A 113 33.28 -21.99 -11.25
CA PRO A 113 33.44 -20.59 -11.56
C PRO A 113 32.77 -20.18 -12.88
N GLY A 114 31.97 -19.11 -12.87
CA GLY A 114 31.31 -18.57 -14.07
C GLY A 114 30.01 -19.29 -14.46
N GLN A 115 29.62 -20.35 -13.78
CA GLN A 115 28.34 -21.00 -14.04
C GLN A 115 27.25 -20.50 -13.08
N ARG A 116 26.11 -20.12 -13.63
CA ARG A 116 24.90 -19.75 -12.85
C ARG A 116 23.93 -20.90 -12.78
N ILE A 117 23.34 -21.07 -11.60
CA ILE A 117 22.15 -21.90 -11.42
C ILE A 117 20.97 -20.98 -11.16
N ILE A 118 19.79 -21.36 -11.64
CA ILE A 118 18.53 -20.73 -11.27
C ILE A 118 17.76 -21.72 -10.41
N ASN A 119 17.59 -21.39 -9.14
CA ASN A 119 16.76 -22.15 -8.22
C ASN A 119 15.30 -21.71 -8.36
N ASN A 120 14.41 -22.69 -8.51
CA ASN A 120 12.98 -22.46 -8.64
C ASN A 120 12.27 -22.99 -7.39
N TYR A 121 11.68 -22.05 -6.64
CA TYR A 121 10.85 -22.35 -5.48
C TYR A 121 9.39 -22.28 -5.91
N LYS A 122 8.69 -23.40 -5.73
CA LYS A 122 7.29 -23.55 -6.14
C LYS A 122 6.43 -23.65 -4.92
N GLU A 123 5.43 -22.78 -4.84
CA GLU A 123 4.44 -22.76 -3.78
C GLU A 123 3.05 -22.89 -4.38
N SER A 124 2.16 -23.54 -3.69
CA SER A 124 0.74 -23.58 -4.06
C SER A 124 -0.12 -23.44 -2.82
N SER A 125 -1.28 -22.81 -2.98
CA SER A 125 -2.21 -22.57 -1.89
C SER A 125 -3.65 -22.73 -2.37
N LEU A 126 -4.48 -23.33 -1.54
CA LEU A 126 -5.91 -23.47 -1.72
C LEU A 126 -6.63 -22.73 -0.61
N SER A 127 -7.50 -21.79 -0.96
CA SER A 127 -8.26 -20.97 -0.01
C SER A 127 -9.75 -21.08 -0.28
N ILE A 128 -10.54 -20.99 0.79
CA ILE A 128 -11.99 -20.79 0.74
C ILE A 128 -12.31 -19.42 1.31
N GLY A 129 -13.36 -18.80 0.82
CA GLY A 129 -13.76 -17.51 1.33
C GLY A 129 -15.23 -17.20 1.07
N GLY A 130 -15.66 -16.12 1.71
CA GLY A 130 -17.01 -15.60 1.58
C GLY A 130 -17.04 -14.07 1.69
N GLU A 131 -17.98 -13.48 1.00
CA GLU A 131 -18.24 -12.04 1.03
C GLU A 131 -19.71 -11.79 1.35
N LEU A 132 -19.96 -10.91 2.33
CA LEU A 132 -21.27 -10.38 2.66
C LEU A 132 -21.28 -8.90 2.30
N SER A 133 -22.14 -8.48 1.37
CA SER A 133 -22.17 -7.10 0.91
C SER A 133 -23.57 -6.52 0.84
N LYS A 134 -23.70 -5.24 1.22
CA LYS A 134 -24.91 -4.44 1.03
C LYS A 134 -24.53 -3.16 0.30
N LYS A 135 -24.98 -3.05 -0.94
CA LYS A 135 -24.68 -1.91 -1.84
C LYS A 135 -25.88 -1.00 -2.08
N GLN A 136 -27.11 -1.50 -1.79
CA GLN A 136 -28.35 -0.77 -2.01
C GLN A 136 -28.78 -0.04 -0.74
N GLY A 137 -29.45 1.10 -0.93
CA GLY A 137 -29.95 1.94 0.14
C GLY A 137 -29.24 3.29 0.16
N LYS A 138 -29.64 4.17 1.10
CA LYS A 138 -29.08 5.54 1.23
C LYS A 138 -28.29 5.74 2.53
N LEU A 139 -28.54 4.91 3.52
CA LEU A 139 -28.03 5.12 4.87
C LEU A 139 -26.76 4.33 5.14
N LEU A 140 -26.78 3.02 4.89
CA LEU A 140 -25.72 2.09 5.28
C LEU A 140 -25.38 1.17 4.12
N HIS A 141 -24.11 1.18 3.74
CA HIS A 141 -23.50 0.18 2.87
C HIS A 141 -22.39 -0.52 3.64
N TYR A 142 -22.16 -1.79 3.35
CA TYR A 142 -21.06 -2.53 3.94
C TYR A 142 -20.60 -3.66 3.03
N ASN A 143 -19.35 -4.08 3.22
CA ASN A 143 -18.72 -5.21 2.60
C ASN A 143 -17.84 -5.91 3.63
N ILE A 144 -18.07 -7.19 3.87
CA ILE A 144 -17.28 -8.03 4.78
C ILE A 144 -16.78 -9.21 3.96
N LEU A 145 -15.46 -9.34 3.86
CA LEU A 145 -14.76 -10.41 3.13
C LEU A 145 -13.96 -11.25 4.12
N GLY A 146 -14.16 -12.56 4.08
CA GLY A 146 -13.37 -13.54 4.83
C GLY A 146 -12.71 -14.54 3.89
N GLU A 147 -11.43 -14.86 4.11
CA GLU A 147 -10.69 -15.88 3.39
C GLU A 147 -9.84 -16.70 4.36
N LEU A 148 -9.79 -18.01 4.15
CA LEU A 148 -8.99 -18.97 4.92
C LEU A 148 -8.24 -19.89 3.95
N ALA A 149 -6.93 -19.93 4.04
CA ALA A 149 -6.10 -20.89 3.33
C ALA A 149 -6.16 -22.26 4.04
N ILE A 150 -6.72 -23.26 3.35
CA ILE A 150 -6.99 -24.57 3.89
C ILE A 150 -5.93 -25.61 3.56
N ALA A 151 -5.12 -25.37 2.52
CA ALA A 151 -4.06 -26.26 2.11
C ALA A 151 -2.91 -25.52 1.39
N GLY A 152 -1.75 -26.20 1.31
CA GLY A 152 -0.55 -25.69 0.66
C GLY A 152 0.32 -24.84 1.56
N GLU A 153 1.21 -24.04 0.97
CA GLU A 153 2.21 -23.24 1.69
C GLU A 153 1.56 -22.22 2.65
N ASP A 154 0.41 -21.67 2.26
CA ASP A 154 -0.28 -20.69 3.06
C ASP A 154 -1.29 -21.28 4.06
N ALA A 155 -1.32 -22.61 4.26
CA ALA A 155 -2.28 -23.26 5.16
C ALA A 155 -2.32 -22.61 6.55
N GLY A 156 -3.55 -22.33 7.04
CA GLY A 156 -3.78 -21.65 8.30
C GLY A 156 -3.60 -20.12 8.26
N GLN A 157 -3.32 -19.52 7.09
CA GLN A 157 -3.47 -18.08 6.92
C GLN A 157 -4.96 -17.74 6.83
N PHE A 158 -5.32 -16.62 7.40
CA PHE A 158 -6.67 -16.08 7.24
C PHE A 158 -6.67 -14.56 7.15
N SER A 159 -7.70 -14.03 6.52
CA SER A 159 -8.03 -12.61 6.54
C SER A 159 -9.53 -12.41 6.68
N VAL A 160 -9.91 -11.43 7.50
CA VAL A 160 -11.27 -10.90 7.57
C VAL A 160 -11.17 -9.40 7.42
N GLU A 161 -11.80 -8.86 6.41
CA GLU A 161 -11.82 -7.42 6.12
C GLU A 161 -13.24 -6.93 6.09
N GLY A 162 -13.53 -5.86 6.81
CA GLY A 162 -14.83 -5.19 6.85
C GLY A 162 -14.67 -3.72 6.43
N ARG A 163 -15.55 -3.28 5.55
CA ARG A 163 -15.70 -1.87 5.18
C ARG A 163 -17.16 -1.49 5.27
N GLY A 164 -17.44 -0.32 5.80
CA GLY A 164 -18.81 0.18 5.87
C GLY A 164 -18.83 1.70 5.73
N ASP A 165 -19.88 2.23 5.16
CA ASP A 165 -20.17 3.65 5.18
C ASP A 165 -21.59 3.92 5.66
N LEU A 166 -21.71 4.93 6.50
CA LEU A 166 -22.94 5.43 7.07
C LEU A 166 -23.13 6.89 6.67
N ASN A 167 -24.25 7.17 6.00
CA ASN A 167 -24.59 8.52 5.54
C ASN A 167 -25.67 9.12 6.43
N LEU A 168 -25.30 10.06 7.28
CA LEU A 168 -26.18 10.71 8.26
C LEU A 168 -26.50 12.14 7.81
N ARG A 169 -27.71 12.58 8.07
CA ARG A 169 -28.09 14.00 7.93
C ARG A 169 -27.89 14.72 9.25
N LEU A 170 -26.81 15.49 9.35
CA LEU A 170 -26.47 16.28 10.52
C LEU A 170 -26.15 17.71 10.11
N PHE A 171 -26.51 18.70 10.95
CA PHE A 171 -26.21 20.12 10.74
C PHE A 171 -26.68 20.69 9.35
N GLY A 172 -27.77 20.13 8.82
CA GLY A 172 -28.30 20.52 7.51
C GLY A 172 -27.51 20.03 6.30
N ASP A 173 -26.59 19.08 6.50
CA ASP A 173 -25.78 18.45 5.44
C ASP A 173 -25.69 16.95 5.61
N THR A 174 -25.16 16.27 4.60
CA THR A 174 -24.87 14.84 4.66
C THR A 174 -23.46 14.64 5.20
N VAL A 175 -23.37 14.05 6.39
CA VAL A 175 -22.12 13.62 7.03
C VAL A 175 -21.93 12.14 6.73
N ARG A 176 -20.74 11.79 6.20
CA ARG A 176 -20.40 10.40 5.90
C ARG A 176 -19.36 9.89 6.89
N LEU A 177 -19.68 8.77 7.53
CA LEU A 177 -18.75 8.00 8.34
C LEU A 177 -18.36 6.74 7.57
N ASP A 178 -17.10 6.61 7.18
CA ASP A 178 -16.50 5.39 6.64
C ASP A 178 -15.76 4.65 7.77
N VAL A 179 -15.96 3.35 7.89
CA VAL A 179 -15.26 2.49 8.85
C VAL A 179 -14.58 1.37 8.08
N ASN A 180 -13.30 1.13 8.38
CA ASN A 180 -12.52 0.03 7.84
C ASN A 180 -11.93 -0.76 9.01
N ALA A 181 -12.07 -2.08 8.98
CA ALA A 181 -11.47 -2.97 9.96
C ALA A 181 -10.92 -4.21 9.26
N PHE A 182 -9.81 -4.74 9.77
CA PHE A 182 -9.34 -6.05 9.33
C PHE A 182 -8.61 -6.80 10.44
N ILE A 183 -8.65 -8.11 10.33
CA ILE A 183 -7.80 -9.05 11.08
C ILE A 183 -7.18 -9.98 10.05
N LYS A 184 -5.83 -10.07 10.05
CA LYS A 184 -5.06 -10.88 9.10
C LYS A 184 -3.99 -11.67 9.84
N ASN A 185 -3.85 -12.94 9.49
CA ASN A 185 -2.76 -13.79 9.95
C ASN A 185 -2.09 -14.39 8.70
N GLN A 186 -0.89 -13.95 8.37
CA GLN A 186 -0.25 -14.25 7.09
C GLN A 186 1.21 -14.64 7.27
N ASN A 187 1.73 -15.52 6.43
CA ASN A 187 3.16 -15.81 6.36
C ASN A 187 3.91 -14.52 5.98
N PRO A 188 5.14 -14.32 6.47
CA PRO A 188 6.05 -13.36 5.88
C PRO A 188 6.18 -13.63 4.37
N VAL A 189 6.32 -12.56 3.58
CA VAL A 189 6.44 -12.69 2.12
C VAL A 189 7.61 -13.58 1.74
N PHE A 190 7.52 -14.28 0.60
CA PHE A 190 8.54 -15.23 0.15
C PHE A 190 9.96 -14.67 0.26
N TYR A 191 10.21 -13.43 -0.20
CA TYR A 191 11.55 -12.84 -0.19
C TYR A 191 12.09 -12.47 1.21
N PHE A 192 11.28 -12.54 2.26
CA PHE A 192 11.78 -12.51 3.64
C PHE A 192 12.17 -13.89 4.15
N ARG A 193 11.55 -14.93 3.60
CA ARG A 193 11.89 -16.33 3.91
C ARG A 193 13.11 -16.81 3.12
N HIS A 194 13.12 -16.57 1.82
CA HIS A 194 14.17 -17.03 0.90
C HIS A 194 14.60 -15.89 -0.02
N PHE A 195 15.88 -15.57 -0.03
CA PHE A 195 16.45 -14.60 -0.95
C PHE A 195 17.88 -14.95 -1.29
N GLN A 196 18.21 -14.94 -2.57
CA GLN A 196 19.53 -15.18 -3.11
C GLN A 196 19.83 -14.10 -4.15
N SER A 197 20.91 -13.37 -3.90
CA SER A 197 21.35 -12.27 -4.76
C SER A 197 22.87 -12.17 -4.78
N LYS A 198 23.40 -11.21 -5.55
CA LYS A 198 24.84 -11.00 -5.64
C LYS A 198 25.48 -10.70 -4.28
N HIS A 199 24.81 -9.92 -3.42
CA HIS A 199 25.40 -9.41 -2.17
C HIS A 199 24.68 -9.85 -0.91
N TYR A 200 23.42 -10.31 -1.01
CA TYR A 200 22.62 -10.72 0.14
C TYR A 200 22.05 -12.10 -0.08
N TRP A 201 22.15 -12.91 0.94
CA TRP A 201 21.60 -14.26 0.96
C TRP A 201 21.03 -14.59 2.33
N TRP A 202 19.82 -15.11 2.36
CA TRP A 202 19.20 -15.65 3.58
C TRP A 202 18.18 -16.73 3.25
N ASP A 203 18.02 -17.62 4.21
CA ASP A 203 17.05 -18.72 4.20
C ASP A 203 16.46 -18.86 5.61
N ASN A 204 15.29 -18.25 5.82
CA ASN A 204 14.62 -18.12 7.12
C ASN A 204 13.36 -18.99 7.14
N ASN A 205 13.49 -20.22 7.65
CA ASN A 205 12.40 -21.19 7.69
C ASN A 205 11.53 -21.09 8.96
N ASP A 206 12.01 -20.37 9.98
CA ASP A 206 11.39 -20.34 11.34
C ASP A 206 10.55 -19.08 11.60
N LEU A 207 10.33 -18.24 10.58
CA LEU A 207 9.55 -17.03 10.73
C LEU A 207 8.09 -17.35 11.04
N SER A 208 7.60 -16.82 12.15
CA SER A 208 6.21 -16.93 12.56
C SER A 208 5.29 -16.10 11.67
N LYS A 209 4.03 -16.52 11.56
CA LYS A 209 3.00 -15.73 10.86
C LYS A 209 2.81 -14.37 11.53
N ILE A 210 2.63 -13.35 10.68
CA ILE A 210 2.39 -11.97 11.10
C ILE A 210 0.89 -11.81 11.34
N MET A 211 0.52 -11.45 12.56
CA MET A 211 -0.86 -11.13 12.91
C MET A 211 -1.04 -9.61 12.89
N ARG A 212 -2.00 -9.12 12.10
CA ARG A 212 -2.35 -7.69 12.03
C ARG A 212 -3.82 -7.48 12.29
N THR A 213 -4.12 -6.52 13.14
CA THR A 213 -5.51 -6.08 13.42
C THR A 213 -5.56 -4.57 13.31
N ARG A 214 -6.49 -4.03 12.52
CA ARG A 214 -6.68 -2.60 12.34
C ARG A 214 -8.15 -2.22 12.42
N LEU A 215 -8.40 -1.08 13.05
CA LEU A 215 -9.68 -0.38 13.01
C LEU A 215 -9.42 1.08 12.66
N GLU A 216 -10.13 1.59 11.67
CA GLU A 216 -10.02 2.97 11.20
C GLU A 216 -11.41 3.54 10.94
N GLY A 217 -11.64 4.76 11.39
CA GLY A 217 -12.82 5.58 11.08
C GLY A 217 -12.44 6.84 10.33
N LYS A 218 -13.23 7.22 9.33
CA LYS A 218 -13.10 8.48 8.59
C LYS A 218 -14.43 9.21 8.56
N LEU A 219 -14.48 10.39 9.14
CA LEU A 219 -15.63 11.29 9.14
C LEU A 219 -15.43 12.37 8.07
N SER A 220 -16.37 12.48 7.13
CA SER A 220 -16.34 13.46 6.05
C SER A 220 -17.48 14.47 6.23
N LEU A 221 -17.12 15.75 6.37
CA LEU A 221 -18.00 16.90 6.52
C LEU A 221 -17.91 17.73 5.22
N ASN A 222 -18.67 17.31 4.21
CA ASN A 222 -18.50 17.82 2.83
C ASN A 222 -18.72 19.32 2.71
N ARG A 223 -19.71 19.88 3.42
CA ARG A 223 -20.01 21.32 3.42
C ARG A 223 -18.83 22.17 3.88
N TRP A 224 -18.05 21.65 4.83
CA TRP A 224 -16.92 22.38 5.41
C TRP A 224 -15.59 22.01 4.77
N GLY A 225 -15.59 21.06 3.82
CA GLY A 225 -14.37 20.56 3.19
C GLY A 225 -13.43 19.86 4.18
N THR A 226 -13.97 19.35 5.29
CA THR A 226 -13.21 18.75 6.40
C THR A 226 -13.35 17.24 6.37
N GLN A 227 -12.23 16.55 6.56
CA GLN A 227 -12.19 15.09 6.81
C GLN A 227 -11.34 14.83 8.05
N LEU A 228 -11.86 14.04 8.95
CA LEU A 228 -11.17 13.53 10.14
C LEU A 228 -10.99 12.03 9.97
N ARG A 229 -9.80 11.52 10.22
CA ARG A 229 -9.50 10.08 10.22
C ARG A 229 -8.78 9.74 11.51
N ALA A 230 -9.18 8.64 12.13
CA ALA A 230 -8.47 8.07 13.26
C ALA A 230 -8.44 6.56 13.14
N GLY A 231 -7.33 5.94 13.54
CA GLY A 231 -7.16 4.50 13.45
C GLY A 231 -6.15 3.98 14.45
N VAL A 232 -6.32 2.72 14.79
CA VAL A 232 -5.40 1.94 15.61
C VAL A 232 -5.07 0.65 14.88
N GLU A 233 -3.80 0.26 14.92
CA GLU A 233 -3.32 -0.99 14.36
C GLU A 233 -2.43 -1.71 15.38
N ASN A 234 -2.58 -3.02 15.48
CA ASN A 234 -1.71 -3.89 16.27
C ASN A 234 -1.08 -4.91 15.33
N ILE A 235 0.25 -5.04 15.40
CA ILE A 235 1.03 -5.98 14.60
C ILE A 235 1.86 -6.86 15.53
N LYS A 236 1.63 -8.17 15.49
CA LYS A 236 2.44 -9.17 16.18
C LYS A 236 3.34 -9.90 15.18
N ASN A 237 4.55 -10.24 15.60
CA ASN A 237 5.56 -10.90 14.77
C ASN A 237 5.93 -10.08 13.52
N TYR A 238 6.06 -8.76 13.68
CA TYR A 238 6.43 -7.88 12.59
C TYR A 238 7.78 -8.27 11.99
N THR A 239 7.79 -8.58 10.69
CA THR A 239 9.00 -8.98 9.96
C THR A 239 9.47 -7.82 9.10
N TYR A 240 10.74 -7.47 9.20
CA TYR A 240 11.33 -6.31 8.55
C TYR A 240 12.76 -6.56 8.09
N LEU A 241 13.23 -5.74 7.16
CA LEU A 241 14.61 -5.69 6.72
C LEU A 241 15.40 -4.75 7.64
N ALA A 242 16.60 -5.15 8.01
CA ALA A 242 17.51 -4.35 8.84
C ALA A 242 18.88 -4.29 8.18
N ASN A 243 19.54 -3.16 8.31
CA ASN A 243 20.96 -3.02 8.02
C ASN A 243 21.74 -3.90 9.00
N ALA A 244 22.52 -4.83 8.46
CA ALA A 244 23.39 -5.76 9.21
C ALA A 244 24.85 -5.55 8.84
N SER A 245 25.22 -4.32 8.48
CA SER A 245 26.58 -3.95 8.09
C SER A 245 27.58 -4.25 9.20
N ILE A 246 28.75 -4.76 8.82
CA ILE A 246 29.81 -5.17 9.73
C ILE A 246 30.87 -4.07 9.81
N PRO A 247 31.27 -3.64 11.01
CA PRO A 247 32.30 -2.63 11.16
C PRO A 247 33.69 -3.14 10.68
N VAL A 248 34.35 -2.34 9.87
CA VAL A 248 35.74 -2.53 9.49
C VAL A 248 36.63 -1.80 10.50
N LYS A 249 37.56 -2.54 11.11
CA LYS A 249 38.45 -1.99 12.15
C LYS A 249 39.88 -1.92 11.63
N ASP A 250 40.62 -0.89 12.06
CA ASP A 250 42.03 -0.78 11.85
C ASP A 250 42.82 -1.72 12.78
N SER A 251 44.17 -1.66 12.72
CA SER A 251 45.08 -2.42 13.58
C SER A 251 44.99 -2.06 15.07
N GLU A 252 44.46 -0.88 15.40
CA GLU A 252 44.27 -0.37 16.74
C GLU A 252 42.87 -0.68 17.30
N GLY A 253 41.97 -1.27 16.47
CA GLY A 253 40.63 -1.63 16.85
C GLY A 253 39.58 -0.53 16.62
N ASN A 254 39.95 0.62 16.03
CA ASN A 254 39.03 1.71 15.73
C ASN A 254 38.18 1.37 14.50
N VAL A 255 36.91 1.75 14.52
CA VAL A 255 36.01 1.57 13.36
C VAL A 255 36.37 2.62 12.29
N THR A 256 36.79 2.14 11.12
CA THR A 256 37.18 2.99 9.97
C THR A 256 36.11 3.02 8.89
N GLY A 257 35.08 2.19 8.99
CA GLY A 257 33.98 2.10 8.06
C GLY A 257 33.10 0.88 8.29
N PHE A 258 32.18 0.62 7.37
CA PHE A 258 31.29 -0.54 7.43
C PHE A 258 31.25 -1.25 6.07
N LYS A 259 31.21 -2.57 6.09
CA LYS A 259 30.83 -3.38 4.94
C LYS A 259 29.33 -3.62 4.96
N ASN A 260 28.66 -3.22 3.90
CA ASN A 260 27.20 -3.27 3.81
C ASN A 260 26.70 -4.71 3.76
N ASN A 261 25.72 -5.00 4.60
CA ASN A 261 24.98 -6.23 4.64
C ASN A 261 23.53 -5.95 5.07
N ALA A 262 22.61 -6.83 4.74
CA ALA A 262 21.20 -6.75 5.13
C ALA A 262 20.74 -8.09 5.70
N ALA A 263 19.82 -8.04 6.65
CA ALA A 263 19.20 -9.22 7.23
C ALA A 263 17.70 -9.01 7.39
N VAL A 264 16.97 -10.11 7.37
CA VAL A 264 15.57 -10.15 7.78
C VAL A 264 15.51 -10.39 9.28
N ARG A 265 14.72 -9.59 9.97
CA ARG A 265 14.47 -9.74 11.41
C ARG A 265 12.98 -9.84 11.67
N GLN A 266 12.61 -10.49 12.74
CA GLN A 266 11.23 -10.57 13.21
C GLN A 266 11.14 -10.15 14.67
N TYR A 267 10.27 -9.18 14.95
CA TYR A 267 9.96 -8.74 16.30
C TYR A 267 8.77 -9.54 16.83
N SER A 268 9.02 -10.39 17.82
CA SER A 268 8.00 -11.30 18.38
C SER A 268 6.95 -10.61 19.26
N GLY A 269 7.17 -9.36 19.65
CA GLY A 269 6.25 -8.55 20.45
C GLY A 269 5.08 -8.01 19.63
N ASN A 270 4.30 -7.15 20.27
CA ASN A 270 3.21 -6.40 19.65
C ASN A 270 3.63 -4.97 19.40
N ILE A 271 3.46 -4.51 18.17
CA ILE A 271 3.63 -3.09 17.80
C ILE A 271 2.23 -2.48 17.71
N GLN A 272 2.00 -1.45 18.49
CA GLN A 272 0.77 -0.67 18.43
C GLN A 272 1.01 0.62 17.67
N ILE A 273 0.15 0.93 16.72
CA ILE A 273 0.22 2.15 15.92
C ILE A 273 -1.08 2.91 16.12
N PHE A 274 -0.97 4.15 16.53
CA PHE A 274 -2.07 5.11 16.53
C PHE A 274 -1.88 6.10 15.39
N THR A 275 -2.96 6.44 14.68
CA THR A 275 -2.95 7.45 13.61
C THR A 275 -4.16 8.35 13.76
N ALA A 276 -3.96 9.66 13.70
CA ALA A 276 -5.01 10.66 13.60
C ALA A 276 -4.66 11.63 12.47
N MET A 277 -5.62 11.97 11.62
CA MET A 277 -5.41 12.86 10.47
C MET A 277 -6.56 13.85 10.34
N LEU A 278 -6.23 15.09 10.10
CA LEU A 278 -7.14 16.15 9.71
C LEU A 278 -6.80 16.60 8.29
N GLN A 279 -7.77 16.56 7.42
CA GLN A 279 -7.69 17.15 6.08
C GLN A 279 -8.71 18.29 5.97
N GLN A 280 -8.27 19.44 5.46
CA GLN A 280 -9.10 20.62 5.32
C GLN A 280 -8.94 21.22 3.93
N LYS A 281 -10.06 21.54 3.27
CA LYS A 281 -10.11 22.30 2.02
C LYS A 281 -10.92 23.55 2.21
N LEU A 282 -10.30 24.69 1.97
CA LEU A 282 -10.95 26.01 2.06
C LEU A 282 -10.90 26.72 0.71
N LYS A 283 -11.95 27.47 0.44
CA LYS A 283 -12.04 28.31 -0.75
C LYS A 283 -12.66 29.64 -0.39
N VAL A 284 -11.92 30.74 -0.64
CA VAL A 284 -12.37 32.11 -0.45
C VAL A 284 -12.07 32.92 -1.71
N GLY A 285 -13.08 33.14 -2.54
CA GLY A 285 -12.90 33.80 -3.83
C GLY A 285 -11.98 33.00 -4.77
N ILE A 286 -10.86 33.62 -5.15
CA ILE A 286 -9.84 32.99 -6.00
C ILE A 286 -8.82 32.20 -5.19
N PHE A 287 -8.76 32.36 -3.87
CA PHE A 287 -7.81 31.71 -2.99
C PHE A 287 -8.33 30.33 -2.53
N HIS A 288 -7.45 29.37 -2.56
CA HIS A 288 -7.69 27.99 -2.12
C HIS A 288 -6.59 27.58 -1.15
N LEU A 289 -6.98 26.82 -0.14
CA LEU A 289 -6.07 26.15 0.79
C LEU A 289 -6.46 24.69 0.89
N ASP A 290 -5.54 23.80 0.51
CA ASP A 290 -5.63 22.37 0.77
C ASP A 290 -4.61 22.02 1.85
N GLY A 291 -5.06 21.56 3.00
CA GLY A 291 -4.21 21.21 4.13
C GLY A 291 -4.45 19.80 4.62
N GLU A 292 -3.39 19.15 5.08
CA GLU A 292 -3.43 17.85 5.73
C GLU A 292 -2.42 17.83 6.87
N VAL A 293 -2.84 17.36 8.03
CA VAL A 293 -1.97 17.14 9.19
C VAL A 293 -2.26 15.74 9.70
N ALA A 294 -1.21 14.93 9.83
CA ALA A 294 -1.27 13.58 10.36
C ALA A 294 -0.36 13.46 11.58
N TYR A 295 -0.93 12.96 12.66
CA TYR A 295 -0.19 12.49 13.82
C TYR A 295 -0.23 10.97 13.84
N GLN A 296 0.93 10.33 14.01
CA GLN A 296 1.05 8.89 14.12
C GLN A 296 2.10 8.51 15.15
N LYS A 297 1.88 7.42 15.86
CA LYS A 297 2.82 6.94 16.87
C LYS A 297 2.89 5.42 16.84
N SER A 298 4.13 4.93 16.75
CA SER A 298 4.45 3.51 16.94
C SER A 298 4.91 3.27 18.38
N SER A 299 4.51 2.16 19.01
CA SER A 299 5.04 1.77 20.33
C SER A 299 6.49 1.33 20.27
N GLU A 300 6.99 0.95 19.07
CA GLU A 300 8.34 0.42 18.83
C GLU A 300 9.02 1.21 17.71
N GLN A 301 9.52 2.39 18.03
CA GLN A 301 10.11 3.31 17.05
C GLN A 301 11.43 2.77 16.45
N ASP A 302 12.16 1.92 17.15
CA ASP A 302 13.37 1.30 16.63
C ASP A 302 13.09 0.19 15.61
N ILE A 303 11.91 -0.41 15.66
CA ILE A 303 11.47 -1.51 14.80
C ILE A 303 10.65 -0.96 13.62
N LEU A 304 9.73 -0.06 13.91
CA LEU A 304 8.87 0.60 12.93
C LEU A 304 8.95 2.12 13.13
N PRO A 305 10.03 2.75 12.61
CA PRO A 305 10.23 4.19 12.73
C PRO A 305 9.22 4.96 11.90
N LEU A 306 8.48 5.85 12.56
CA LEU A 306 7.49 6.72 11.94
C LEU A 306 7.70 8.17 12.42
N PRO A 307 7.62 9.18 11.51
CA PRO A 307 7.57 10.56 11.96
C PRO A 307 6.26 10.79 12.74
N GLU A 308 6.34 11.32 13.96
CA GLU A 308 5.14 11.52 14.79
C GLU A 308 4.18 12.54 14.18
N LEU A 309 4.71 13.56 13.53
CA LEU A 309 3.92 14.61 12.87
C LEU A 309 4.31 14.71 11.40
N SER A 310 3.31 14.69 10.51
CA SER A 310 3.47 15.01 9.10
C SER A 310 2.43 16.07 8.71
N ALA A 311 2.83 17.08 7.94
CA ALA A 311 1.95 18.11 7.48
C ALA A 311 2.17 18.41 5.99
N TYR A 312 1.10 18.65 5.30
CA TYR A 312 1.06 19.16 3.93
C TYR A 312 0.14 20.37 3.87
N GLY A 313 0.56 21.41 3.20
CA GLY A 313 -0.25 22.59 2.94
C GLY A 313 -0.02 23.09 1.52
N ASN A 314 -1.08 23.42 0.82
CA ASN A 314 -1.01 24.02 -0.52
C ASN A 314 -1.90 25.25 -0.55
N LEU A 315 -1.29 26.43 -0.60
CA LEU A 315 -1.98 27.71 -0.76
C LEU A 315 -1.83 28.16 -2.20
N TYR A 316 -2.95 28.32 -2.90
CA TYR A 316 -2.94 28.68 -4.31
C TYR A 316 -4.08 29.62 -4.70
N MET A 317 -3.85 30.35 -5.78
CA MET A 317 -4.84 31.17 -6.45
C MET A 317 -5.29 30.51 -7.74
N LYS A 318 -6.59 30.55 -8.03
CA LYS A 318 -7.17 30.02 -9.27
C LYS A 318 -8.10 31.06 -9.88
N PHE A 319 -7.77 31.54 -11.07
CA PHE A 319 -8.53 32.58 -11.77
C PHE A 319 -8.42 32.45 -13.28
N GLY A 320 -9.34 33.07 -14.00
CA GLY A 320 -9.37 33.07 -15.46
C GLY A 320 -9.14 34.48 -16.02
N LEU A 321 -8.33 34.55 -17.06
CA LEU A 321 -8.10 35.76 -17.87
C LEU A 321 -8.73 35.61 -19.27
N ALA A 322 -8.88 36.72 -19.98
CA ALA A 322 -9.44 36.77 -21.35
C ALA A 322 -10.75 35.98 -21.49
N LYS A 323 -11.76 36.31 -20.65
CA LYS A 323 -13.08 35.63 -20.59
C LYS A 323 -12.94 34.11 -20.34
N LYS A 324 -12.00 33.70 -19.48
CA LYS A 324 -11.66 32.30 -19.10
C LYS A 324 -10.98 31.47 -20.20
N VAL A 325 -10.47 32.12 -21.27
CA VAL A 325 -9.68 31.45 -22.29
C VAL A 325 -8.33 30.96 -21.72
N LEU A 326 -7.72 31.76 -20.83
CA LEU A 326 -6.54 31.40 -20.06
C LEU A 326 -6.96 31.19 -18.59
N GLN A 327 -6.82 29.98 -18.09
CA GLN A 327 -6.97 29.66 -16.68
C GLN A 327 -5.58 29.56 -16.04
N ILE A 328 -5.41 30.23 -14.93
CA ILE A 328 -4.16 30.30 -14.17
C ILE A 328 -4.40 29.73 -12.79
N GLU A 329 -3.52 28.85 -12.37
CA GLU A 329 -3.41 28.32 -11.03
C GLU A 329 -1.95 28.46 -10.59
N MET A 330 -1.69 29.25 -9.56
CA MET A 330 -0.35 29.45 -9.03
C MET A 330 -0.37 29.43 -7.53
N GLY A 331 0.68 28.87 -6.94
CA GLY A 331 0.72 28.69 -5.50
C GLY A 331 2.04 28.19 -4.98
N ALA A 332 2.00 27.89 -3.69
CA ALA A 332 3.11 27.22 -2.99
C ALA A 332 2.57 26.04 -2.20
N ASP A 333 3.28 24.94 -2.26
CA ASP A 333 3.06 23.81 -1.37
C ASP A 333 4.21 23.65 -0.38
N VAL A 334 3.87 23.19 0.82
CA VAL A 334 4.80 22.95 1.93
C VAL A 334 4.59 21.53 2.41
N ARG A 335 5.67 20.81 2.60
CA ARG A 335 5.71 19.49 3.24
C ARG A 335 6.61 19.53 4.46
N TYR A 336 6.14 18.97 5.54
CA TYR A 336 6.86 18.89 6.79
C TYR A 336 6.65 17.53 7.43
N PHE A 337 7.70 16.99 8.04
CA PHE A 337 7.62 15.86 8.95
C PHE A 337 8.60 16.05 10.13
N SER A 338 8.19 15.58 11.30
CA SER A 338 9.03 15.61 12.50
C SER A 338 10.24 14.70 12.33
N LYS A 339 11.27 14.93 13.14
CA LYS A 339 12.48 14.10 13.14
C LYS A 339 12.15 12.63 13.44
N TYR A 340 12.83 11.74 12.75
CA TYR A 340 12.80 10.30 12.98
C TYR A 340 13.97 9.61 12.28
N TYR A 341 14.27 8.37 12.65
CA TYR A 341 15.27 7.55 11.99
C TYR A 341 14.67 6.87 10.77
N ALA A 342 14.63 7.58 9.64
CA ALA A 342 14.05 7.05 8.43
C ALA A 342 14.78 5.78 7.95
N PRO A 343 14.07 4.77 7.45
CA PRO A 343 14.72 3.62 6.83
C PRO A 343 15.62 4.01 5.66
N ASP A 344 16.79 3.39 5.57
CA ASP A 344 17.70 3.51 4.44
C ASP A 344 17.17 2.74 3.22
N TYR A 345 17.64 3.09 2.05
CA TYR A 345 17.29 2.39 0.82
C TYR A 345 18.44 1.50 0.35
N SER A 346 18.17 0.21 0.15
CA SER A 346 19.12 -0.72 -0.47
C SER A 346 18.78 -0.94 -1.95
N PRO A 347 19.61 -0.46 -2.89
CA PRO A 347 19.40 -0.68 -4.32
C PRO A 347 19.52 -2.16 -4.72
N VAL A 348 20.30 -2.96 -3.96
CA VAL A 348 20.48 -4.39 -4.22
C VAL A 348 19.18 -5.16 -4.10
N ILE A 349 18.38 -4.89 -3.06
CA ILE A 349 17.07 -5.53 -2.88
C ILE A 349 15.91 -4.68 -3.40
N GLY A 350 16.16 -3.39 -3.72
CA GLY A 350 15.13 -2.46 -4.16
C GLY A 350 14.09 -2.16 -3.07
N GLN A 351 14.51 -2.18 -1.79
CA GLN A 351 13.64 -2.01 -0.64
C GLN A 351 14.29 -1.11 0.41
N PHE A 352 13.44 -0.53 1.25
CA PHE A 352 13.89 0.14 2.46
C PHE A 352 14.17 -0.86 3.57
N TYR A 353 15.17 -0.57 4.41
CA TYR A 353 15.55 -1.37 5.56
C TYR A 353 15.94 -0.46 6.73
N ASN A 354 15.73 -0.90 7.97
CA ASN A 354 16.07 -0.09 9.14
C ASN A 354 17.57 0.17 9.19
N GLN A 355 17.94 1.38 9.58
CA GLN A 355 19.33 1.80 9.70
C GLN A 355 20.11 0.94 10.69
N ASN A 356 21.45 0.91 10.53
CA ASN A 356 22.34 0.27 11.49
C ASN A 356 22.19 0.94 12.86
N PRO A 357 21.94 0.19 13.95
CA PRO A 357 21.83 0.75 15.29
C PRO A 357 23.04 1.58 15.73
N ASP A 358 24.24 1.24 15.23
CA ASP A 358 25.51 1.89 15.61
C ASP A 358 25.81 3.17 14.82
N ASP A 359 25.05 3.45 13.75
CA ASP A 359 25.27 4.61 12.86
C ASP A 359 23.95 5.16 12.34
N LYS A 360 23.07 5.55 13.27
CA LYS A 360 21.75 6.08 12.93
C LYS A 360 21.80 7.57 12.60
N ILE A 361 21.21 7.95 11.48
CA ILE A 361 21.02 9.34 11.07
C ILE A 361 19.56 9.71 11.18
N GLU A 362 19.28 10.75 11.96
CA GLU A 362 17.94 11.32 12.11
C GLU A 362 17.68 12.34 11.01
N ILE A 363 16.53 12.24 10.32
CA ILE A 363 16.12 13.21 9.31
C ILE A 363 14.76 13.82 9.66
N GLY A 364 14.46 14.98 9.08
CA GLY A 364 13.18 15.68 9.27
C GLY A 364 13.31 17.00 10.00
N ALA A 365 12.20 17.53 10.50
CA ALA A 365 12.06 18.85 11.15
C ALA A 365 12.40 20.04 10.25
N PHE A 366 12.40 19.83 8.93
CA PHE A 366 12.61 20.90 7.97
C PHE A 366 11.45 20.96 6.97
N PRO A 367 10.83 22.15 6.77
CA PRO A 367 9.77 22.28 5.78
C PRO A 367 10.36 22.34 4.36
N ILE A 368 9.86 21.52 3.45
CA ILE A 368 10.20 21.56 2.04
C ILE A 368 9.16 22.40 1.33
N VAL A 369 9.57 23.52 0.74
CA VAL A 369 8.68 24.48 0.07
C VAL A 369 8.89 24.42 -1.43
N ASN A 370 7.80 24.22 -2.17
CA ASN A 370 7.79 24.32 -3.64
C ASN A 370 6.88 25.46 -4.07
N VAL A 371 7.20 26.10 -5.19
CA VAL A 371 6.33 27.08 -5.83
C VAL A 371 6.03 26.67 -7.26
N TYR A 372 4.83 26.94 -7.72
CA TYR A 372 4.40 26.50 -9.04
C TYR A 372 3.42 27.46 -9.72
N ALA A 373 3.35 27.35 -11.04
CA ALA A 373 2.33 27.98 -11.88
C ALA A 373 1.87 27.01 -12.97
N ASN A 374 0.58 26.83 -13.06
CA ASN A 374 -0.09 26.02 -14.08
C ASN A 374 -0.94 26.97 -14.94
N LEU A 375 -0.67 26.99 -16.23
CA LEU A 375 -1.36 27.82 -17.21
C LEU A 375 -2.12 26.90 -18.18
N HIS A 376 -3.43 27.04 -18.25
CA HIS A 376 -4.28 26.29 -19.15
C HIS A 376 -4.88 27.20 -20.21
N LEU A 377 -4.35 27.15 -21.43
CA LEU A 377 -4.81 27.93 -22.57
C LEU A 377 -5.48 27.00 -23.59
N LYS A 378 -6.82 27.01 -23.65
CA LYS A 378 -7.63 26.15 -24.53
C LYS A 378 -7.27 24.66 -24.39
N ARG A 379 -6.47 24.10 -25.33
CA ARG A 379 -6.04 22.70 -25.35
C ARG A 379 -4.61 22.49 -24.85
N THR A 380 -3.89 23.56 -24.54
CA THR A 380 -2.49 23.54 -24.14
C THR A 380 -2.35 23.84 -22.65
N ARG A 381 -1.48 23.10 -21.97
CA ARG A 381 -1.11 23.33 -20.57
C ARG A 381 0.38 23.56 -20.46
N PHE A 382 0.76 24.57 -19.69
CA PHE A 382 2.15 24.85 -19.34
C PHE A 382 2.29 24.67 -17.82
N PHE A 383 3.38 24.03 -17.42
CA PHE A 383 3.72 23.83 -16.01
C PHE A 383 5.10 24.42 -15.74
N ILE A 384 5.18 25.23 -14.71
CA ILE A 384 6.45 25.72 -14.18
C ILE A 384 6.45 25.38 -12.70
N MET A 385 7.50 24.76 -12.21
CA MET A 385 7.64 24.42 -10.81
C MET A 385 9.09 24.56 -10.37
N MET A 386 9.30 25.21 -9.24
CA MET A 386 10.57 25.24 -8.53
C MET A 386 10.43 24.42 -7.27
N TYR A 387 11.25 23.38 -7.19
CA TYR A 387 11.29 22.51 -6.03
C TYR A 387 12.25 23.06 -5.00
N HIS A 388 11.89 22.87 -3.71
CA HIS A 388 12.75 23.11 -2.56
C HIS A 388 13.38 24.51 -2.59
N VAL A 389 12.55 25.56 -2.78
CA VAL A 389 13.01 26.96 -2.91
C VAL A 389 13.72 27.49 -1.66
N ASN A 390 13.59 26.81 -0.54
CA ASN A 390 14.24 27.11 0.73
C ASN A 390 15.47 26.23 1.05
N ALA A 391 16.03 25.50 0.10
CA ALA A 391 17.14 24.55 0.30
C ALA A 391 18.37 25.18 1.00
N ARG A 392 18.70 26.44 0.68
CA ARG A 392 19.87 27.14 1.26
C ARG A 392 19.67 27.57 2.73
N SER A 393 18.50 27.43 3.30
CA SER A 393 18.25 27.75 4.70
C SER A 393 18.65 26.62 5.65
N GLU A 394 19.01 25.45 5.13
CA GLU A 394 19.49 24.29 5.91
C GLU A 394 20.98 24.41 6.34
N GLU A 395 21.77 25.23 5.66
CA GLU A 395 23.22 25.40 5.92
C GLU A 395 23.53 26.39 7.06
N ARG A 396 22.53 26.80 7.86
CA ARG A 396 22.75 27.77 8.96
C ARG A 396 22.48 27.17 10.33
#